data_3bcb1b8a9cd6116f8adc17ae1cc431c4
#
_entry.id   3bcb1b8a9cd6116f8adc17ae1cc431c4
#
_cell.length_a   1.000
_cell.length_b   1.000
_cell.length_c   1.000
_cell.angle_alpha   90.00
_cell.angle_beta   90.00
_cell.angle_gamma   90.00
#
_symmetry.space_group_name_H-M   'P 1'
#
loop_
_entity.id
_entity.type
_entity.pdbx_description
1 polymer ?
#
loop_
_entity_poly.entity_id
_entity_poly.type
_entity_poly.pdbx_seq_one_letter_code
_entity_poly.pdbx_strand_id
1 'polypeptide(L)'
;MKVFLLVASIASLMTGAAFAQDAEKVNPLSLIDTSIVTDTSYNNDTEQTATEFGAIVGFQKIEMSLLPTYNWETKKITDIEIAASYTINVVNNFSVTPYGELHYDDDLKRGEEIVGVKTKFNF
;
A
#
# COMPACT_ATOMS: atom_id res chain seq x y z
N MET A 1 20.46 -13.81 -3.06
CA MET A 1 19.22 -14.56 -2.92
C MET A 1 18.01 -13.67 -2.67
N LYS A 2 18.09 -12.76 -1.69
CA LYS A 2 16.96 -11.87 -1.35
C LYS A 2 16.59 -10.92 -2.47
N VAL A 3 17.55 -10.45 -3.23
CA VAL A 3 17.34 -9.54 -4.37
C VAL A 3 16.58 -10.24 -5.50
N PHE A 4 16.85 -11.51 -5.73
CA PHE A 4 16.13 -12.29 -6.75
C PHE A 4 14.65 -12.46 -6.41
N LEU A 5 14.34 -12.72 -5.15
CA LEU A 5 12.96 -12.84 -4.69
C LEU A 5 12.21 -11.52 -4.87
N LEU A 6 12.86 -10.41 -4.57
CA LEU A 6 12.29 -9.09 -4.77
C LEU A 6 11.90 -8.85 -6.23
N VAL A 7 12.83 -9.09 -7.15
CA VAL A 7 12.59 -8.85 -8.58
C VAL A 7 11.46 -9.73 -9.10
N ALA A 8 11.45 -11.00 -8.71
CA ALA A 8 10.39 -11.91 -9.12
C ALA A 8 9.02 -11.50 -8.58
N SER A 9 8.96 -11.06 -7.33
CA SER A 9 7.73 -10.59 -6.71
C SER A 9 7.17 -9.37 -7.42
N ILE A 10 8.00 -8.38 -7.68
CA ILE A 10 7.61 -7.16 -8.38
C ILE A 10 7.06 -7.50 -9.77
N ALA A 11 7.76 -8.31 -10.53
CA ALA A 11 7.34 -8.69 -11.87
C ALA A 11 5.97 -9.39 -11.87
N SER A 12 5.76 -10.32 -10.94
CA SER A 12 4.49 -11.04 -10.82
C SER A 12 3.33 -10.11 -10.48
N LEU A 13 3.53 -9.18 -9.56
CA LEU A 13 2.50 -8.25 -9.13
C LEU A 13 2.16 -7.23 -10.22
N MET A 14 3.16 -6.76 -10.94
CA MET A 14 2.93 -5.82 -12.06
C MET A 14 2.13 -6.49 -13.18
N THR A 15 2.40 -7.75 -13.48
CA THR A 15 1.64 -8.49 -14.48
C THR A 15 0.18 -8.65 -14.07
N GLY A 16 -0.07 -8.97 -12.80
CA GLY A 16 -1.43 -9.08 -12.28
C GLY A 16 -2.18 -7.75 -12.34
N ALA A 17 -1.52 -6.66 -11.98
CA ALA A 17 -2.12 -5.33 -12.04
C ALA A 17 -2.48 -4.93 -13.46
N ALA A 18 -1.64 -5.22 -14.46
CA ALA A 18 -1.91 -4.94 -15.85
C ALA A 18 -3.15 -5.68 -16.36
N PHE A 19 -3.30 -6.95 -15.99
CA PHE A 19 -4.49 -7.73 -16.33
C PHE A 19 -5.76 -7.14 -15.72
N ALA A 20 -5.70 -6.73 -14.46
CA ALA A 20 -6.83 -6.12 -13.78
C ALA A 20 -7.27 -4.82 -14.47
N GLN A 21 -6.33 -4.00 -14.89
CA GLN A 21 -6.63 -2.75 -15.60
C GLN A 21 -7.33 -3.00 -16.94
N ASP A 22 -6.89 -3.98 -17.70
CA ASP A 22 -7.51 -4.30 -18.99
C ASP A 22 -8.95 -4.80 -18.79
N ALA A 23 -9.21 -5.57 -17.76
CA ALA A 23 -10.56 -6.07 -17.47
C ALA A 23 -11.50 -4.93 -17.05
N GLU A 24 -10.99 -3.91 -16.39
CA GLU A 24 -11.79 -2.79 -15.88
C GLU A 24 -12.30 -1.85 -16.97
N LYS A 25 -11.65 -1.80 -18.11
CA LYS A 25 -12.00 -0.87 -19.19
C LYS A 25 -13.41 -1.06 -19.76
N VAL A 26 -14.00 -2.23 -19.60
CA VAL A 26 -15.30 -2.59 -20.15
C VAL A 26 -16.37 -2.80 -19.08
N ASN A 27 -16.15 -2.30 -17.86
CA ASN A 27 -16.98 -2.63 -16.70
C ASN A 27 -17.33 -1.35 -15.94
N PRO A 28 -18.53 -1.24 -15.33
CA PRO A 28 -18.85 -0.12 -14.41
C PRO A 28 -17.85 0.05 -13.29
N LEU A 29 -17.08 -0.99 -12.97
CA LEU A 29 -15.97 -0.91 -12.02
C LEU A 29 -14.75 -0.15 -12.53
N SER A 30 -14.81 0.39 -13.75
CA SER A 30 -13.74 1.21 -14.32
C SER A 30 -13.44 2.49 -13.52
N LEU A 31 -14.32 2.89 -12.61
CA LEU A 31 -14.10 4.01 -11.71
C LEU A 31 -13.25 3.65 -10.51
N ILE A 32 -12.94 2.37 -10.32
CA ILE A 32 -12.13 1.86 -9.22
C ILE A 32 -10.73 1.58 -9.75
N ASP A 33 -9.74 2.26 -9.18
CA ASP A 33 -8.33 1.99 -9.44
C ASP A 33 -7.81 1.00 -8.40
N THR A 34 -7.23 -0.09 -8.86
CA THR A 34 -6.63 -1.09 -7.98
C THR A 34 -5.16 -1.23 -8.32
N SER A 35 -4.31 -1.09 -7.31
CA SER A 35 -2.88 -1.28 -7.44
C SER A 35 -2.42 -2.36 -6.48
N ILE A 36 -1.53 -3.20 -6.94
CA ILE A 36 -0.83 -4.15 -6.09
C ILE A 36 0.57 -3.62 -5.90
N VAL A 37 1.01 -3.52 -4.66
CA VAL A 37 2.30 -2.93 -4.32
C VAL A 37 3.16 -3.91 -3.55
N THR A 38 4.45 -3.78 -3.71
CA THR A 38 5.42 -4.52 -2.93
C THR A 38 6.63 -3.62 -2.69
N ASP A 39 7.16 -3.67 -1.49
CA ASP A 39 8.34 -2.92 -1.09
C ASP A 39 9.19 -3.81 -0.19
N THR A 40 10.40 -4.08 -0.60
CA THR A 40 11.33 -4.88 0.19
C THR A 40 12.47 -3.99 0.66
N SER A 41 12.73 -4.03 1.95
CA SER A 41 13.79 -3.26 2.57
C SER A 41 14.68 -4.15 3.43
N TYR A 42 15.93 -3.74 3.58
CA TYR A 42 16.89 -4.38 4.44
C TYR A 42 17.34 -3.39 5.51
N ASN A 43 17.25 -3.80 6.75
CA ASN A 43 17.70 -2.99 7.89
C ASN A 43 19.08 -3.45 8.33
N ASN A 44 20.08 -2.59 8.18
CA ASN A 44 21.48 -2.88 8.56
C ASN A 44 21.66 -3.08 10.05
N ASP A 45 20.89 -2.36 10.86
CA ASP A 45 21.02 -2.40 12.31
C ASP A 45 20.54 -3.72 12.90
N THR A 46 19.44 -4.24 12.35
CA THR A 46 18.84 -5.51 12.80
C THR A 46 19.23 -6.68 11.92
N GLU A 47 19.87 -6.43 10.78
CA GLU A 47 20.19 -7.43 9.76
C GLU A 47 18.97 -8.21 9.30
N GLN A 48 17.85 -7.52 9.14
CA GLN A 48 16.59 -8.15 8.75
C GLN A 48 16.06 -7.59 7.44
N THR A 49 15.49 -8.48 6.65
CA THR A 49 14.81 -8.13 5.40
C THR A 49 13.30 -8.28 5.60
N ALA A 50 12.57 -7.28 5.21
CA ALA A 50 11.11 -7.30 5.27
C ALA A 50 10.51 -6.90 3.93
N THR A 51 9.40 -7.51 3.57
CA THR A 51 8.62 -7.17 2.39
C THR A 51 7.22 -6.74 2.81
N GLU A 52 6.88 -5.50 2.53
CA GLU A 52 5.51 -5.02 2.61
C GLU A 52 4.85 -5.28 1.25
N PHE A 53 3.67 -5.87 1.29
CA PHE A 53 2.94 -6.16 0.06
C PHE A 53 1.46 -5.97 0.32
N GLY A 54 0.70 -5.83 -0.74
CA GLY A 54 -0.74 -5.73 -0.59
C GLY A 54 -1.39 -4.96 -1.70
N ALA A 55 -2.57 -4.42 -1.41
CA ALA A 55 -3.40 -3.76 -2.40
C ALA A 55 -3.78 -2.35 -1.93
N ILE A 56 -3.82 -1.45 -2.91
CA ILE A 56 -4.37 -0.10 -2.74
C ILE A 56 -5.53 0.01 -3.71
N VAL A 57 -6.69 0.38 -3.18
CA VAL A 57 -7.92 0.54 -3.97
C VAL A 57 -8.32 2.01 -3.88
N GLY A 58 -8.43 2.65 -5.03
CA GLY A 58 -8.90 4.03 -5.15
C GLY A 58 -10.25 4.07 -5.83
N PHE A 59 -11.15 4.87 -5.28
CA PHE A 59 -12.44 5.15 -5.88
C PHE A 59 -12.69 6.64 -5.78
N GLN A 60 -12.63 7.33 -6.92
CA GLN A 60 -12.72 8.78 -6.97
C GLN A 60 -11.63 9.42 -6.10
N LYS A 61 -12.00 10.03 -4.97
CA LYS A 61 -11.06 10.71 -4.07
C LYS A 61 -10.73 9.90 -2.82
N ILE A 62 -11.33 8.72 -2.70
CA ILE A 62 -11.12 7.82 -1.57
C ILE A 62 -10.08 6.79 -1.95
N GLU A 63 -9.12 6.56 -1.07
CA GLU A 63 -8.11 5.51 -1.23
C GLU A 63 -8.07 4.66 0.02
N MET A 64 -8.08 3.35 -0.15
CA MET A 64 -7.98 2.39 0.94
C MET A 64 -6.85 1.42 0.64
N SER A 65 -6.13 0.99 1.66
CA SER A 65 -5.02 0.06 1.49
C SER A 65 -5.01 -1.00 2.58
N LEU A 66 -4.46 -2.15 2.21
CA LEU A 66 -4.19 -3.25 3.13
C LEU A 66 -2.78 -3.75 2.81
N LEU A 67 -1.85 -3.53 3.73
CA LEU A 67 -0.42 -3.72 3.50
C LEU A 67 0.22 -4.54 4.64
N PRO A 68 0.18 -5.88 4.58
CA PRO A 68 0.93 -6.71 5.51
C PRO A 68 2.42 -6.65 5.21
N THR A 69 3.22 -6.76 6.26
CA THR A 69 4.69 -6.80 6.18
C THR A 69 5.19 -8.16 6.65
N TYR A 70 5.97 -8.82 5.80
CA TYR A 70 6.56 -10.12 6.08
C TYR A 70 8.05 -9.97 6.37
N ASN A 71 8.49 -10.52 7.50
CA ASN A 71 9.91 -10.55 7.86
C ASN A 71 10.53 -11.89 7.46
N TRP A 72 11.56 -11.84 6.62
CA TRP A 72 12.17 -13.02 6.03
C TRP A 72 13.02 -13.82 7.01
N GLU A 73 13.61 -13.16 8.00
CA GLU A 73 14.44 -13.82 9.01
C GLU A 73 13.60 -14.57 10.03
N THR A 74 12.53 -13.94 10.50
CA THR A 74 11.64 -14.56 11.49
C THR A 74 10.56 -15.41 10.84
N LYS A 75 10.35 -15.24 9.53
CA LYS A 75 9.32 -15.94 8.72
C LYS A 75 7.91 -15.71 9.26
N LYS A 76 7.64 -14.48 9.67
CA LYS A 76 6.35 -14.08 10.23
C LYS A 76 5.89 -12.75 9.65
N ILE A 77 4.58 -12.55 9.66
CA ILE A 77 4.01 -11.25 9.42
C ILE A 77 4.15 -10.43 10.70
N THR A 78 4.85 -9.31 10.60
CA THR A 78 5.17 -8.47 11.77
C THR A 78 4.27 -7.26 11.90
N ASP A 79 3.61 -6.85 10.81
CA ASP A 79 2.74 -5.69 10.81
C ASP A 79 1.70 -5.85 9.71
N ILE A 80 0.47 -5.42 10.00
CA ILE A 80 -0.60 -5.32 9.01
C ILE A 80 -1.13 -3.90 9.10
N GLU A 81 -0.92 -3.13 8.03
CA GLU A 81 -1.39 -1.76 7.93
C GLU A 81 -2.70 -1.71 7.16
N ILE A 82 -3.72 -1.10 7.76
CA ILE A 82 -4.97 -0.78 7.11
C ILE A 82 -5.10 0.73 7.12
N ALA A 83 -5.24 1.33 5.94
CA ALA A 83 -5.29 2.77 5.83
C ALA A 83 -6.45 3.22 4.94
N ALA A 84 -6.93 4.42 5.20
CA ALA A 84 -7.92 5.07 4.36
C ALA A 84 -7.61 6.56 4.29
N SER A 85 -7.84 7.16 3.13
CA SER A 85 -7.63 8.58 2.92
C SER A 85 -8.69 9.17 1.99
N TYR A 86 -8.88 10.47 2.09
CA TYR A 86 -9.79 11.21 1.22
C TYR A 86 -9.12 12.50 0.78
N THR A 87 -9.01 12.70 -0.54
CA THR A 87 -8.35 13.88 -1.08
C THR A 87 -9.36 14.97 -1.43
N ILE A 88 -9.15 16.16 -0.89
CA ILE A 88 -9.97 17.34 -1.16
C ILE A 88 -9.13 18.33 -1.97
N ASN A 89 -9.57 18.65 -3.17
CA ASN A 89 -8.95 19.70 -3.97
C ASN A 89 -9.55 21.04 -3.59
N VAL A 90 -8.77 21.85 -2.86
CA VAL A 90 -9.23 23.16 -2.40
C VAL A 90 -9.21 24.16 -3.54
N VAL A 91 -8.07 24.19 -4.27
CA VAL A 91 -7.89 24.97 -5.50
C VAL A 91 -7.07 24.13 -6.48
N ASN A 92 -6.87 24.60 -7.70
CA ASN A 92 -6.27 23.81 -8.78
C ASN A 92 -4.92 23.20 -8.44
N ASN A 93 -4.12 23.86 -7.61
CA ASN A 93 -2.77 23.42 -7.29
C ASN A 93 -2.57 23.12 -5.80
N PHE A 94 -3.65 23.04 -5.02
CA PHE A 94 -3.57 22.77 -3.59
C PHE A 94 -4.60 21.72 -3.19
N SER A 95 -4.13 20.67 -2.53
CA SER A 95 -5.01 19.62 -2.03
C SER A 95 -4.71 19.29 -0.58
N VAL A 96 -5.73 18.81 0.12
CA VAL A 96 -5.67 18.38 1.51
C VAL A 96 -6.18 16.94 1.56
N THR A 97 -5.43 16.07 2.22
CA THR A 97 -5.77 14.65 2.31
C THR A 97 -5.75 14.21 3.78
N PRO A 98 -6.91 14.23 4.45
CA PRO A 98 -7.02 13.56 5.74
C PRO A 98 -6.89 12.06 5.55
N TYR A 99 -6.23 11.40 6.50
CA TYR A 99 -6.00 9.96 6.43
C TYR A 99 -5.99 9.34 7.82
N GLY A 100 -6.24 8.04 7.85
CA GLY A 100 -6.12 7.24 9.06
C GLY A 100 -5.44 5.92 8.76
N GLU A 101 -4.65 5.43 9.69
CA GLU A 101 -3.95 4.16 9.59
C GLU A 101 -4.17 3.36 10.87
N LEU A 102 -4.38 2.06 10.73
CA LEU A 102 -4.42 1.11 11.82
C LEU A 102 -3.34 0.07 11.59
N HIS A 103 -2.60 -0.27 12.63
CA HIS A 103 -1.56 -1.28 12.57
C HIS A 103 -1.88 -2.42 13.51
N TYR A 104 -1.72 -3.65 13.03
CA TYR A 104 -1.93 -4.87 13.79
C TYR A 104 -0.67 -5.71 13.77
N ASP A 105 -0.43 -6.45 14.85
CA ASP A 105 0.68 -7.38 14.92
C ASP A 105 0.30 -8.77 14.37
N ASP A 106 1.20 -9.73 14.46
CA ASP A 106 0.99 -11.09 13.99
C ASP A 106 -0.10 -11.84 14.76
N ASP A 107 -0.41 -11.41 15.97
CA ASP A 107 -1.49 -11.96 16.79
C ASP A 107 -2.82 -11.22 16.56
N LEU A 108 -2.88 -10.31 15.58
CA LEU A 108 -4.03 -9.46 15.30
C LEU A 108 -4.41 -8.53 16.44
N LYS A 109 -3.44 -8.20 17.28
CA LYS A 109 -3.61 -7.18 18.31
C LYS A 109 -3.40 -5.81 17.73
N ARG A 110 -4.32 -4.90 18.05
CA ARG A 110 -4.20 -3.53 17.60
C ARG A 110 -3.00 -2.85 18.25
N GLY A 111 -2.11 -2.37 17.40
CA GLY A 111 -0.94 -1.62 17.83
C GLY A 111 -1.19 -0.14 17.69
N GLU A 112 -0.58 0.47 16.70
CA GLU A 112 -0.59 1.91 16.49
C GLU A 112 -1.81 2.38 15.73
N GLU A 113 -2.37 3.52 16.13
CA GLU A 113 -3.36 4.27 15.36
C GLU A 113 -2.75 5.61 14.97
N ILE A 114 -2.82 5.93 13.69
CA ILE A 114 -2.30 7.19 13.18
C ILE A 114 -3.41 7.91 12.45
N VAL A 115 -3.65 9.17 12.82
CA VAL A 115 -4.57 10.05 12.13
C VAL A 115 -3.81 11.31 11.76
N GLY A 116 -3.94 11.72 10.52
CA GLY A 116 -3.18 12.86 10.05
C GLY A 116 -3.83 13.56 8.87
N VAL A 117 -3.16 14.60 8.42
CA VAL A 117 -3.56 15.38 7.25
C VAL A 117 -2.31 15.65 6.42
N LYS A 118 -2.38 15.31 5.13
CA LYS A 118 -1.32 15.64 4.17
C LYS A 118 -1.78 16.83 3.34
N THR A 119 -0.86 17.73 3.07
CA THR A 119 -1.12 18.85 2.17
C THR A 119 -0.16 18.77 0.99
N LYS A 120 -0.66 19.09 -0.20
CA LYS A 120 0.15 19.07 -1.41
C LYS A 120 -0.06 20.33 -2.19
N PHE A 121 1.02 21.00 -2.50
CA PHE A 121 1.05 22.20 -3.33
C PHE A 121 1.84 21.90 -4.60
N ASN A 122 1.24 22.10 -5.75
CA ASN A 122 1.91 21.93 -7.04
C ASN A 122 2.24 23.31 -7.63
N PHE A 123 3.49 23.51 -7.97
CA PHE A 123 3.97 24.78 -8.55
C PHE A 123 4.14 24.67 -10.05
#